data_3283a839a5cefed51907a65437ecdce1
#
_entry.id   3283a839a5cefed51907a65437ecdce1
#
_cell.length_a   1.000
_cell.length_b   1.000
_cell.length_c   1.000
_cell.angle_alpha   90.00
_cell.angle_beta   90.00
_cell.angle_gamma   90.00
#
_symmetry.space_group_name_H-M   'P 1'
#
loop_
_entity.id
_entity.type
_entity.pdbx_description
1 polymer ?
#
loop_
_entity_poly.entity_id
_entity_poly.type
_entity_poly.pdbx_seq_one_letter_code
_entity_poly.pdbx_strand_id
1 'polypeptide(L)'
;MPGGALGEDETLEESIRRHLAAKVDVREVTHLEQLATRSDPGRVPGRRELATAYLGLVPVDADPSLPDDTTWHPIDDLPEMAFDHGEIALLARERLRAKLSYTNAGFALAPASFTVAELRDLYAAALGYDVSATNLQRVLVRRGVLEQTGERRDSGPSGGRPPALFRFRSRSLEVTDPAAVLSPPSRRRS
;
A
#
# COMPACT_ATOMS: atom_id res chain seq x y z
N MET A 1 -8.80 14.72 -1.23
CA MET A 1 -8.78 13.26 -1.52
C MET A 1 -9.72 12.97 -2.69
N PRO A 2 -9.40 12.07 -3.62
CA PRO A 2 -10.31 11.65 -4.67
C PRO A 2 -11.50 10.90 -4.07
N GLY A 3 -12.69 11.13 -4.61
CA GLY A 3 -13.94 10.51 -4.15
C GLY A 3 -15.16 11.19 -4.77
N GLY A 4 -16.36 10.68 -4.49
CA GLY A 4 -17.62 11.24 -5.00
C GLY A 4 -18.81 10.35 -4.66
N ALA A 5 -19.95 10.67 -5.27
CA ALA A 5 -21.17 9.92 -5.07
C ALA A 5 -21.10 8.52 -5.68
N LEU A 6 -21.73 7.56 -5.00
CA LEU A 6 -22.01 6.23 -5.52
C LEU A 6 -23.08 6.33 -6.62
N GLY A 7 -22.82 5.68 -7.76
CA GLY A 7 -23.82 5.54 -8.82
C GLY A 7 -24.89 4.50 -8.48
N GLU A 8 -26.00 4.54 -9.20
CA GLU A 8 -27.16 3.65 -8.93
C GLU A 8 -26.85 2.17 -9.26
N ASP A 9 -26.00 1.94 -10.29
CA ASP A 9 -25.71 0.61 -10.83
C ASP A 9 -24.26 0.16 -10.58
N GLU A 10 -23.58 0.68 -9.56
CA GLU A 10 -22.21 0.33 -9.25
C GLU A 10 -22.00 -0.07 -7.78
N THR A 11 -21.06 -0.95 -7.52
CA THR A 11 -20.60 -1.28 -6.19
C THR A 11 -19.70 -0.17 -5.64
N LEU A 12 -19.47 -0.16 -4.32
CA LEU A 12 -18.53 0.78 -3.69
C LEU A 12 -17.11 0.65 -4.26
N GLU A 13 -16.67 -0.56 -4.62
CA GLU A 13 -15.35 -0.79 -5.19
C GLU A 13 -15.25 -0.24 -6.63
N GLU A 14 -16.27 -0.45 -7.45
CA GLU A 14 -16.34 0.12 -8.80
C GLU A 14 -16.37 1.65 -8.76
N SER A 15 -17.14 2.22 -7.85
CA SER A 15 -17.23 3.66 -7.64
C SER A 15 -15.87 4.27 -7.30
N ILE A 16 -15.14 3.70 -6.33
CA ILE A 16 -13.84 4.27 -5.95
C ILE A 16 -12.80 4.11 -7.07
N ARG A 17 -12.79 3.00 -7.81
CA ARG A 17 -11.92 2.82 -8.97
C ARG A 17 -12.22 3.84 -10.07
N ARG A 18 -13.48 4.09 -10.36
CA ARG A 18 -13.92 5.13 -11.30
C ARG A 18 -13.47 6.52 -10.87
N HIS A 19 -13.63 6.87 -9.60
CA HIS A 19 -13.19 8.16 -9.08
C HIS A 19 -11.67 8.33 -9.09
N LEU A 20 -10.90 7.29 -8.79
CA LEU A 20 -9.46 7.31 -8.87
C LEU A 20 -8.98 7.53 -10.32
N ALA A 21 -9.56 6.79 -11.28
CA ALA A 21 -9.22 6.94 -12.68
C ALA A 21 -9.60 8.33 -13.22
N ALA A 22 -10.80 8.83 -12.88
CA ALA A 22 -11.32 10.07 -13.45
C ALA A 22 -10.70 11.34 -12.83
N LYS A 23 -10.32 11.30 -11.54
CA LYS A 23 -9.89 12.50 -10.82
C LYS A 23 -8.38 12.61 -10.64
N VAL A 24 -7.66 11.50 -10.65
CA VAL A 24 -6.21 11.48 -10.37
C VAL A 24 -5.44 10.52 -11.28
N ASP A 25 -6.07 10.04 -12.35
CA ASP A 25 -5.52 9.10 -13.34
C ASP A 25 -4.88 7.82 -12.73
N VAL A 26 -5.25 7.47 -11.52
CA VAL A 26 -4.80 6.22 -10.90
C VAL A 26 -5.71 5.09 -11.36
N ARG A 27 -5.25 4.32 -12.36
CA ARG A 27 -6.00 3.23 -13.00
C ARG A 27 -5.60 1.86 -12.44
N GLU A 28 -4.35 1.70 -12.07
CA GLU A 28 -3.78 0.45 -11.55
C GLU A 28 -3.59 0.53 -10.04
N VAL A 29 -4.61 0.10 -9.30
CA VAL A 29 -4.53 -0.07 -7.85
C VAL A 29 -4.22 -1.54 -7.57
N THR A 30 -3.00 -1.82 -7.11
CA THR A 30 -2.51 -3.18 -6.89
C THR A 30 -3.20 -3.85 -5.68
N HIS A 31 -3.58 -3.07 -4.69
CA HIS A 31 -4.40 -3.52 -3.56
C HIS A 31 -5.38 -2.43 -3.18
N LEU A 32 -6.63 -2.81 -3.00
CA LEU A 32 -7.71 -1.92 -2.56
C LEU A 32 -8.50 -2.61 -1.44
N GLU A 33 -8.71 -1.89 -0.34
CA GLU A 33 -9.54 -2.39 0.76
C GLU A 33 -10.36 -1.29 1.40
N GLN A 34 -11.53 -1.62 1.90
CA GLN A 34 -12.31 -0.72 2.72
C GLN A 34 -11.57 -0.41 4.02
N LEU A 35 -11.37 0.87 4.30
CA LEU A 35 -10.66 1.36 5.47
C LEU A 35 -11.62 1.61 6.64
N ALA A 36 -12.63 2.42 6.39
CA ALA A 36 -13.63 2.80 7.39
C ALA A 36 -14.89 3.36 6.74
N THR A 37 -16.02 3.27 7.45
CA THR A 37 -17.22 4.05 7.14
C THR A 37 -17.37 5.17 8.17
N ARG A 38 -17.45 6.41 7.69
CA ARG A 38 -17.63 7.62 8.49
C ARG A 38 -19.09 8.00 8.50
N SER A 39 -19.66 8.10 9.69
CA SER A 39 -21.11 8.33 9.87
C SER A 39 -21.44 9.43 10.88
N ASP A 40 -20.47 10.23 11.31
CA ASP A 40 -20.67 11.27 12.30
C ASP A 40 -21.67 12.33 11.80
N PRO A 41 -22.68 12.71 12.59
CA PRO A 41 -23.71 13.65 12.17
C PRO A 41 -23.19 15.03 11.74
N GLY A 42 -22.14 15.51 12.38
CA GLY A 42 -21.52 16.82 12.12
C GLY A 42 -20.40 16.80 11.08
N ARG A 43 -20.12 15.64 10.46
CA ARG A 43 -19.02 15.46 9.54
C ARG A 43 -19.03 16.43 8.35
N VAL A 44 -20.22 16.68 7.79
CA VAL A 44 -20.44 17.66 6.73
C VAL A 44 -21.44 18.69 7.24
N PRO A 45 -21.08 19.98 7.34
CA PRO A 45 -22.00 21.01 7.81
C PRO A 45 -23.28 21.07 6.94
N GLY A 46 -24.43 21.11 7.62
CA GLY A 46 -25.72 21.30 6.97
C GLY A 46 -26.33 20.08 6.29
N ARG A 47 -25.65 18.93 6.25
CA ARG A 47 -26.26 17.71 5.68
C ARG A 47 -25.78 16.44 6.37
N ARG A 48 -26.64 15.45 6.42
CA ARG A 48 -26.29 14.09 6.84
C ARG A 48 -25.66 13.35 5.68
N GLU A 49 -24.41 12.92 5.86
CA GLU A 49 -23.66 12.19 4.83
C GLU A 49 -22.91 10.99 5.43
N LEU A 50 -23.01 9.87 4.78
CA LEU A 50 -22.18 8.70 5.04
C LEU A 50 -21.07 8.63 4.00
N ALA A 51 -19.85 8.33 4.41
CA ALA A 51 -18.75 8.14 3.48
C ALA A 51 -18.01 6.85 3.81
N THR A 52 -17.74 6.03 2.79
CA THR A 52 -16.87 4.87 2.90
C THR A 52 -15.50 5.21 2.33
N ALA A 53 -14.49 5.19 3.19
CA ALA A 53 -13.11 5.41 2.81
C ALA A 53 -12.43 4.09 2.46
N TYR A 54 -11.51 4.15 1.49
CA TYR A 54 -10.71 3.02 1.04
C TYR A 54 -9.22 3.33 1.17
N LEU A 55 -8.43 2.31 1.47
CA LEU A 55 -6.98 2.30 1.32
C LEU A 55 -6.65 1.66 -0.02
N GLY A 56 -6.10 2.45 -0.95
CA GLY A 56 -5.53 1.97 -2.21
C GLY A 56 -4.00 2.00 -2.16
N LEU A 57 -3.35 0.92 -2.57
CA LEU A 57 -1.90 0.85 -2.70
C LEU A 57 -1.53 0.75 -4.17
N VAL A 58 -0.56 1.58 -4.57
CA VAL A 58 0.00 1.60 -5.92
C VAL A 58 1.51 1.38 -5.84
N PRO A 59 2.14 0.79 -6.87
CA PRO A 59 3.59 0.65 -6.91
C PRO A 59 4.28 2.02 -6.88
N VAL A 60 5.45 2.09 -6.28
CA VAL A 60 6.24 3.33 -6.15
C VAL A 60 6.71 3.88 -7.51
N ASP A 61 6.77 3.02 -8.52
CA ASP A 61 7.10 3.36 -9.91
C ASP A 61 5.86 3.66 -10.78
N ALA A 62 4.65 3.70 -10.18
CA ALA A 62 3.47 4.19 -10.87
C ALA A 62 3.60 5.69 -11.14
N ASP A 63 3.34 6.09 -12.38
CA ASP A 63 3.46 7.48 -12.85
C ASP A 63 2.11 7.96 -13.45
N PRO A 64 1.10 8.21 -12.60
CA PRO A 64 -0.18 8.72 -13.08
C PRO A 64 -0.07 10.18 -13.56
N SER A 65 -0.78 10.53 -14.63
CA SER A 65 -0.90 11.91 -15.10
C SER A 65 -1.82 12.72 -14.18
N LEU A 66 -1.27 13.22 -13.07
CA LEU A 66 -2.04 13.99 -12.10
C LEU A 66 -2.55 15.31 -12.72
N PRO A 67 -3.80 15.73 -12.43
CA PRO A 67 -4.28 17.07 -12.74
C PRO A 67 -3.46 18.17 -12.05
N ASP A 68 -3.46 19.39 -12.61
CA ASP A 68 -2.68 20.52 -12.10
C ASP A 68 -3.02 20.91 -10.66
N ASP A 69 -4.21 20.60 -10.18
CA ASP A 69 -4.69 20.87 -8.82
C ASP A 69 -4.41 19.70 -7.85
N THR A 70 -3.68 18.69 -8.28
CA THR A 70 -3.45 17.46 -7.52
C THR A 70 -1.95 17.16 -7.44
N THR A 71 -1.48 16.78 -6.25
CA THR A 71 -0.10 16.35 -6.03
C THR A 71 0.00 15.30 -4.93
N TRP A 72 1.12 14.57 -4.92
CA TRP A 72 1.46 13.69 -3.81
C TRP A 72 1.96 14.50 -2.61
N HIS A 73 1.46 14.18 -1.43
CA HIS A 73 1.92 14.78 -0.18
C HIS A 73 2.56 13.71 0.73
N PRO A 74 3.69 14.02 1.36
CA PRO A 74 4.19 13.20 2.45
C PRO A 74 3.14 13.10 3.55
N ILE A 75 2.93 11.90 4.08
CA ILE A 75 1.92 11.67 5.12
C ILE A 75 2.22 12.41 6.43
N ASP A 76 3.49 12.74 6.67
CA ASP A 76 3.92 13.51 7.85
C ASP A 76 3.90 15.03 7.62
N ASP A 77 3.55 15.48 6.40
CA ASP A 77 3.43 16.89 6.01
C ASP A 77 2.16 17.11 5.17
N LEU A 78 1.03 16.72 5.72
CA LEU A 78 -0.26 16.92 5.06
C LEU A 78 -0.68 18.38 5.15
N PRO A 79 -1.20 18.98 4.06
CA PRO A 79 -1.80 20.30 4.09
C PRO A 79 -3.05 20.30 4.96
N GLU A 80 -3.58 21.48 5.27
CA GLU A 80 -4.93 21.60 5.86
C GLU A 80 -5.95 20.91 4.94
N MET A 81 -6.65 19.93 5.48
CA MET A 81 -7.58 19.10 4.74
C MET A 81 -9.03 19.40 5.13
N ALA A 82 -9.91 19.41 4.14
CA ALA A 82 -11.33 19.59 4.37
C ALA A 82 -11.93 18.40 5.16
N PHE A 83 -12.92 18.71 5.98
CA PHE A 83 -13.66 17.73 6.80
C PHE A 83 -12.74 16.87 7.67
N ASP A 84 -12.97 15.55 7.69
CA ASP A 84 -12.21 14.54 8.41
C ASP A 84 -11.14 13.84 7.54
N HIS A 85 -10.78 14.43 6.40
CA HIS A 85 -9.87 13.79 5.43
C HIS A 85 -8.47 13.56 6.02
N GLY A 86 -7.97 14.45 6.88
CA GLY A 86 -6.68 14.27 7.56
C GLY A 86 -6.70 13.05 8.49
N GLU A 87 -7.77 12.87 9.27
CA GLU A 87 -7.94 11.70 10.13
C GLU A 87 -7.99 10.40 9.31
N ILE A 88 -8.69 10.41 8.17
CA ILE A 88 -8.77 9.26 7.25
C ILE A 88 -7.38 8.91 6.71
N ALA A 89 -6.58 9.90 6.32
CA ALA A 89 -5.22 9.68 5.83
C ALA A 89 -4.32 9.06 6.92
N LEU A 90 -4.40 9.55 8.15
CA LEU A 90 -3.65 8.98 9.28
C LEU A 90 -4.11 7.56 9.62
N LEU A 91 -5.41 7.28 9.56
CA LEU A 91 -5.95 5.94 9.75
C LEU A 91 -5.44 4.97 8.67
N ALA A 92 -5.34 5.44 7.41
CA ALA A 92 -4.79 4.66 6.30
C ALA A 92 -3.32 4.30 6.53
N ARG A 93 -2.51 5.26 7.03
CA ARG A 93 -1.12 5.01 7.41
C ARG A 93 -1.01 3.91 8.48
N GLU A 94 -1.78 4.02 9.54
CA GLU A 94 -1.75 3.02 10.62
C GLU A 94 -2.21 1.62 10.13
N ARG A 95 -3.19 1.58 9.23
CA ARG A 95 -3.64 0.34 8.60
C ARG A 95 -2.52 -0.29 7.76
N LEU A 96 -1.81 0.51 6.95
CA LEU A 96 -0.67 0.04 6.14
C LEU A 96 0.46 -0.49 7.03
N ARG A 97 0.84 0.26 8.07
CA ARG A 97 1.86 -0.17 9.06
C ARG A 97 1.52 -1.51 9.69
N ALA A 98 0.29 -1.66 10.15
CA ALA A 98 -0.18 -2.92 10.71
C ALA A 98 -0.06 -4.06 9.68
N LYS A 99 -0.54 -3.86 8.45
CA LYS A 99 -0.47 -4.90 7.39
C LYS A 99 0.96 -5.32 7.06
N LEU A 100 1.88 -4.39 6.93
CA LEU A 100 3.29 -4.68 6.65
C LEU A 100 3.93 -5.55 7.74
N SER A 101 3.43 -5.52 8.97
CA SER A 101 3.98 -6.30 10.07
C SER A 101 3.68 -7.80 10.00
N TYR A 102 2.54 -8.21 9.42
CA TYR A 102 2.09 -9.60 9.42
C TYR A 102 1.68 -10.18 8.06
N THR A 103 1.68 -9.36 7.01
CA THR A 103 1.32 -9.78 5.64
C THR A 103 2.47 -9.52 4.66
N ASN A 104 2.25 -9.91 3.40
CA ASN A 104 3.11 -9.55 2.27
C ASN A 104 2.73 -8.22 1.60
N ALA A 105 1.94 -7.34 2.23
CA ALA A 105 1.37 -6.12 1.62
C ALA A 105 2.38 -5.23 0.86
N GLY A 106 3.68 -5.33 1.18
CA GLY A 106 4.75 -4.66 0.43
C GLY A 106 4.76 -4.96 -1.07
N PHE A 107 4.14 -6.08 -1.52
CA PHE A 107 4.03 -6.40 -2.94
C PHE A 107 3.25 -5.33 -3.72
N ALA A 108 2.31 -4.68 -3.06
CA ALA A 108 1.45 -3.67 -3.69
C ALA A 108 2.13 -2.29 -3.82
N LEU A 109 3.23 -2.11 -3.10
CA LEU A 109 4.02 -0.88 -3.13
C LEU A 109 5.30 -1.03 -3.98
N ALA A 110 5.82 -2.25 -4.10
CA ALA A 110 7.08 -2.50 -4.78
C ALA A 110 6.90 -2.69 -6.29
N PRO A 111 7.91 -2.28 -7.10
CA PRO A 111 7.98 -2.62 -8.51
C PRO A 111 8.02 -4.15 -8.73
N ALA A 112 7.98 -4.58 -9.99
CA ALA A 112 8.04 -6.01 -10.35
C ALA A 112 9.33 -6.70 -9.86
N SER A 113 10.46 -5.98 -9.88
CA SER A 113 11.75 -6.41 -9.34
C SER A 113 12.48 -5.26 -8.67
N PHE A 114 13.19 -5.54 -7.61
CA PHE A 114 13.86 -4.54 -6.77
C PHE A 114 15.10 -5.10 -6.06
N THR A 115 15.98 -4.22 -5.64
CA THR A 115 17.08 -4.54 -4.74
C THR A 115 16.60 -4.49 -3.28
N VAL A 116 17.34 -5.10 -2.37
CA VAL A 116 17.03 -5.02 -0.92
C VAL A 116 17.10 -3.58 -0.40
N ALA A 117 17.97 -2.75 -0.98
CA ALA A 117 18.08 -1.34 -0.60
C ALA A 117 16.80 -0.57 -0.96
N GLU A 118 16.29 -0.72 -2.18
CA GLU A 118 15.02 -0.10 -2.61
C GLU A 118 13.84 -0.59 -1.76
N LEU A 119 13.79 -1.88 -1.46
CA LEU A 119 12.76 -2.43 -0.58
C LEU A 119 12.85 -1.85 0.83
N ARG A 120 14.07 -1.69 1.38
CA ARG A 120 14.30 -1.04 2.68
C ARG A 120 13.75 0.39 2.68
N ASP A 121 14.06 1.18 1.64
CA ASP A 121 13.62 2.56 1.55
C ASP A 121 12.09 2.68 1.48
N LEU A 122 11.46 1.78 0.70
CA LEU A 122 10.01 1.66 0.63
C LEU A 122 9.39 1.34 2.00
N TYR A 123 9.95 0.35 2.72
CA TYR A 123 9.47 -0.01 4.05
C TYR A 123 9.71 1.10 5.07
N ALA A 124 10.86 1.77 5.03
CA ALA A 124 11.15 2.89 5.91
C ALA A 124 10.16 4.05 5.71
N ALA A 125 9.85 4.39 4.46
CA ALA A 125 8.85 5.40 4.12
C ALA A 125 7.46 5.02 4.63
N ALA A 126 7.03 3.78 4.38
CA ALA A 126 5.70 3.31 4.78
C ALA A 126 5.55 3.18 6.31
N LEU A 127 6.60 2.77 7.00
CA LEU A 127 6.61 2.59 8.46
C LEU A 127 6.90 3.90 9.22
N GLY A 128 7.57 4.87 8.58
CA GLY A 128 7.95 6.14 9.19
C GLY A 128 9.15 6.05 10.15
N TYR A 129 9.97 5.01 10.02
CA TYR A 129 11.23 4.85 10.76
C TYR A 129 12.22 4.00 9.98
N ASP A 130 13.50 4.12 10.33
CA ASP A 130 14.57 3.38 9.67
C ASP A 130 14.47 1.87 9.87
N VAL A 131 14.67 1.13 8.77
CA VAL A 131 14.61 -0.33 8.74
C VAL A 131 15.97 -0.88 8.31
N SER A 132 16.49 -1.85 9.05
CA SER A 132 17.71 -2.56 8.65
C SER A 132 17.43 -3.42 7.41
N ALA A 133 18.13 -3.15 6.29
CA ALA A 133 18.04 -3.92 5.05
C ALA A 133 18.27 -5.43 5.27
N THR A 134 19.30 -5.77 6.04
CA THR A 134 19.65 -7.17 6.37
C THR A 134 18.55 -7.86 7.18
N ASN A 135 18.00 -7.16 8.16
CA ASN A 135 16.92 -7.73 8.98
C ASN A 135 15.63 -7.88 8.19
N LEU A 136 15.27 -6.87 7.37
CA LEU A 136 14.10 -6.91 6.50
C LEU A 136 14.18 -8.10 5.53
N GLN A 137 15.29 -8.22 4.80
CA GLN A 137 15.51 -9.35 3.89
C GLN A 137 15.39 -10.69 4.62
N ARG A 138 16.08 -10.85 5.76
CA ARG A 138 16.04 -12.08 6.56
C ARG A 138 14.63 -12.45 7.00
N VAL A 139 13.84 -11.48 7.45
CA VAL A 139 12.45 -11.71 7.88
C VAL A 139 11.57 -12.10 6.71
N LEU A 140 11.60 -11.37 5.59
CA LEU A 140 10.73 -11.61 4.44
C LEU A 140 11.11 -12.92 3.70
N VAL A 141 12.39 -13.25 3.60
CA VAL A 141 12.84 -14.54 3.04
C VAL A 141 12.41 -15.70 3.96
N ARG A 142 12.58 -15.58 5.28
CA ARG A 142 12.13 -16.61 6.23
C ARG A 142 10.61 -16.83 6.19
N ARG A 143 9.84 -15.77 5.96
CA ARG A 143 8.37 -15.86 5.77
C ARG A 143 7.98 -16.40 4.38
N GLY A 144 8.93 -16.69 3.51
CA GLY A 144 8.66 -17.17 2.16
C GLY A 144 8.07 -16.09 1.22
N VAL A 145 8.18 -14.82 1.60
CA VAL A 145 7.57 -13.68 0.87
C VAL A 145 8.39 -13.27 -0.36
N LEU A 146 9.73 -13.34 -0.24
CA LEU A 146 10.66 -12.93 -1.29
C LEU A 146 11.38 -14.11 -1.93
N GLU A 147 11.71 -13.95 -3.21
CA GLU A 147 12.64 -14.82 -3.94
C GLU A 147 13.60 -13.98 -4.77
N GLN A 148 14.80 -14.52 -5.02
CA GLN A 148 15.74 -13.92 -5.95
C GLN A 148 15.30 -14.23 -7.38
N THR A 149 15.42 -13.24 -8.27
CA THR A 149 15.13 -13.43 -9.70
C THR A 149 16.23 -14.16 -10.44
N GLY A 150 17.43 -14.23 -9.86
CA GLY A 150 18.67 -14.68 -10.53
C GLY A 150 19.40 -13.55 -11.26
N GLU A 151 18.75 -12.42 -11.45
CA GLU A 151 19.28 -11.24 -12.13
C GLU A 151 20.00 -10.29 -11.15
N ARG A 152 20.76 -9.36 -11.71
CA ARG A 152 21.45 -8.29 -10.99
C ARG A 152 21.17 -6.98 -11.69
N ARG A 153 21.07 -5.90 -10.90
CA ARG A 153 21.02 -4.55 -11.45
C ARG A 153 22.43 -4.12 -11.85
N ASP A 154 22.56 -3.36 -12.93
CA ASP A 154 23.84 -2.80 -13.33
C ASP A 154 24.44 -1.95 -12.22
N SER A 155 25.77 -2.02 -12.07
CA SER A 155 26.49 -1.19 -11.13
C SER A 155 26.38 0.28 -11.57
N GLY A 156 25.97 1.14 -10.65
CA GLY A 156 25.97 2.58 -10.92
C GLY A 156 27.39 3.13 -11.12
N PRO A 157 27.50 4.43 -11.46
CA PRO A 157 28.78 5.11 -11.76
C PRO A 157 29.85 4.99 -10.64
N SER A 158 29.44 4.76 -9.41
CA SER A 158 30.33 4.58 -8.25
C SER A 158 30.99 3.20 -8.17
N GLY A 159 30.70 2.29 -9.11
CA GLY A 159 31.23 0.94 -9.13
C GLY A 159 30.71 0.06 -7.98
N GLY A 160 31.24 -1.14 -7.85
CA GLY A 160 30.88 -2.10 -6.82
C GLY A 160 30.24 -3.37 -7.40
N ARG A 161 30.00 -4.37 -6.53
CA ARG A 161 29.35 -5.62 -6.97
C ARG A 161 27.88 -5.33 -7.30
N PRO A 162 27.41 -5.67 -8.53
CA PRO A 162 26.01 -5.50 -8.90
C PRO A 162 25.06 -6.14 -7.86
N PRO A 163 24.05 -5.39 -7.36
CA PRO A 163 23.13 -5.94 -6.36
C PRO A 163 22.19 -6.97 -6.99
N ALA A 164 21.87 -8.02 -6.22
CA ALA A 164 20.90 -9.03 -6.62
C ALA A 164 19.48 -8.42 -6.65
N LEU A 165 18.67 -8.84 -7.63
CA LEU A 165 17.27 -8.48 -7.73
C LEU A 165 16.40 -9.54 -7.05
N PHE A 166 15.36 -9.03 -6.41
CA PHE A 166 14.32 -9.80 -5.72
C PHE A 166 12.96 -9.45 -6.28
N ARG A 167 11.99 -10.32 -6.08
CA ARG A 167 10.56 -10.06 -6.31
C ARG A 167 9.73 -10.67 -5.19
N PHE A 168 8.51 -10.19 -5.03
CA PHE A 168 7.51 -10.86 -4.21
C PHE A 168 7.02 -12.13 -4.91
N ARG A 169 6.89 -13.23 -4.17
CA ARG A 169 6.40 -14.52 -4.69
C ARG A 169 4.94 -14.48 -5.09
N SER A 170 4.15 -13.76 -4.33
CA SER A 170 2.72 -13.58 -4.58
C SER A 170 2.40 -12.09 -4.74
N ARG A 171 1.51 -11.79 -5.64
CA ARG A 171 0.94 -10.47 -5.87
C ARG A 171 -0.52 -10.37 -5.40
N SER A 172 -0.93 -11.26 -4.56
CA SER A 172 -2.17 -11.21 -3.78
C SER A 172 -1.84 -11.06 -2.29
N LEU A 173 -2.73 -10.42 -1.52
CA LEU A 173 -2.52 -10.22 -0.10
C LEU A 173 -2.62 -11.55 0.65
N GLU A 174 -1.58 -11.86 1.40
CA GLU A 174 -1.48 -13.08 2.21
C GLU A 174 -0.97 -12.75 3.61
N VAL A 175 -1.51 -13.41 4.62
CA VAL A 175 -0.94 -13.39 5.97
C VAL A 175 0.27 -14.30 6.01
N THR A 176 1.43 -13.76 6.34
CA THR A 176 2.72 -14.43 6.25
C THR A 176 3.41 -14.66 7.59
N ASP A 177 2.88 -14.05 8.66
CA ASP A 177 3.36 -14.31 10.02
C ASP A 177 2.49 -15.39 10.68
N PRO A 178 3.04 -16.60 10.90
CA PRO A 178 2.28 -17.69 11.54
C PRO A 178 1.82 -17.36 12.96
N ALA A 179 2.53 -16.48 13.65
CA ALA A 179 2.17 -16.06 15.01
C ALA A 179 1.00 -15.08 15.05
N ALA A 180 0.70 -14.43 13.92
CA ALA A 180 -0.44 -13.50 13.81
C ALA A 180 -1.76 -14.21 13.51
N VAL A 181 -1.74 -15.53 13.24
CA VAL A 181 -2.92 -16.30 12.84
C VAL A 181 -3.05 -17.54 13.73
N LEU A 182 -4.21 -17.68 14.35
CA LEU A 182 -4.65 -18.93 14.93
C LEU A 182 -5.08 -19.88 13.79
N SER A 183 -4.10 -20.47 13.09
CA SER A 183 -4.39 -21.43 12.02
C SER A 183 -4.89 -22.74 12.62
N PRO A 184 -5.96 -23.35 12.08
CA PRO A 184 -6.35 -24.70 12.46
C PRO A 184 -5.19 -25.67 12.12
N PRO A 185 -5.00 -26.74 12.91
CA PRO A 185 -3.94 -27.70 12.65
C PRO A 185 -4.08 -28.25 11.21
N SER A 186 -2.97 -28.20 10.45
CA SER A 186 -2.94 -28.76 9.10
C SER A 186 -3.33 -30.25 9.17
N ARG A 187 -4.37 -30.67 8.45
CA ARG A 187 -4.68 -32.09 8.27
C ARG A 187 -3.44 -32.74 7.64
N ARG A 188 -2.72 -33.57 8.41
CA ARG A 188 -1.73 -34.47 7.82
C ARG A 188 -2.47 -35.31 6.78
N ARG A 189 -2.08 -35.21 5.52
CA ARG A 189 -2.51 -36.18 4.52
C ARG A 189 -1.86 -37.52 4.91
N SER A 190 -2.68 -38.48 5.27
CA SER A 190 -2.33 -39.91 5.42
C SER A 190 -2.08 -40.48 4.06
#